data_71cde790fdf39d3feeb2a6324651a131
#
_entry.id   71cde790fdf39d3feeb2a6324651a131
#
_cell.length_a   1.000
_cell.length_b   1.000
_cell.length_c   1.000
_cell.angle_alpha   90.00
_cell.angle_beta   90.00
_cell.angle_gamma   90.00
#
_symmetry.space_group_name_H-M   'P 1'
#
loop_
_entity.id
_entity.type
_entity.pdbx_description
1 polymer ?
#
loop_
_entity_poly.entity_id
_entity_poly.type
_entity_poly.pdbx_seq_one_letter_code
_entity_poly.pdbx_strand_id
1 'polypeptide(L)' 'MNELAQEYFPHSTKRSAVTQLRRWVVLCVPLQHRLEELSFHKGQRVLTPLQHEAIVEFIGEPGE' A
#
# COMPACT_ATOMS: atom_id res chain seq x y z
N MET A 1 -5.55 -0.28 4.52
CA MET A 1 -4.75 0.54 3.61
C MET A 1 -4.81 2.03 3.89
N ASN A 2 -5.90 2.52 4.45
CA ASN A 2 -6.04 3.96 4.74
C ASN A 2 -4.93 4.52 5.62
N GLU A 3 -4.59 3.83 6.70
CA GLU A 3 -3.56 4.29 7.63
C GLU A 3 -2.19 4.38 6.96
N LEU A 4 -1.82 3.36 6.20
CA LEU A 4 -0.54 3.35 5.49
C LEU A 4 -0.50 4.44 4.42
N ALA A 5 -1.58 4.61 3.68
CA ALA A 5 -1.66 5.66 2.67
C ALA A 5 -1.49 7.05 3.29
N GLN A 6 -2.07 7.28 4.46
CA GLN A 6 -1.92 8.56 5.16
C GLN A 6 -0.49 8.79 5.63
N GLU A 7 0.24 7.73 5.97
CA GLU A 7 1.66 7.85 6.32
C GLU A 7 2.51 8.26 5.13
N TYR A 8 2.20 7.75 3.93
CA TYR A 8 2.90 8.13 2.71
C TYR A 8 2.50 9.52 2.22
N PHE A 9 1.24 9.88 2.39
CA PHE A 9 0.68 11.14 1.87
C PHE A 9 -0.07 11.88 2.97
N PRO A 10 0.64 12.40 3.98
CA PRO A 10 -0.01 13.03 5.14
C PRO A 10 -0.77 14.32 4.82
N HIS A 11 -0.45 14.95 3.70
CA HIS A 11 -1.11 16.20 3.28
C HIS A 11 -2.29 15.98 2.34
N SER A 12 -2.54 14.73 1.96
CA SER A 12 -3.66 14.39 1.09
C SER A 12 -4.85 13.92 1.90
N THR A 13 -6.06 14.01 1.31
CA THR A 13 -7.22 13.40 1.93
C THR A 13 -7.05 11.89 1.96
N LYS A 14 -7.80 11.20 2.82
CA LYS A 14 -7.74 9.74 2.91
C LYS A 14 -7.98 9.09 1.55
N ARG A 15 -9.00 9.56 0.83
CA ARG A 15 -9.36 9.02 -0.48
C ARG A 15 -8.24 9.22 -1.50
N SER A 16 -7.69 10.41 -1.54
CA SER A 16 -6.60 10.75 -2.45
C SER A 16 -5.33 9.94 -2.13
N ALA A 17 -5.01 9.83 -0.85
CA ALA A 17 -3.84 9.07 -0.40
C ALA A 17 -3.95 7.61 -0.80
N VAL A 18 -5.10 6.98 -0.60
CA VAL A 18 -5.35 5.59 -0.97
C VAL A 18 -5.22 5.41 -2.49
N THR A 19 -5.78 6.33 -3.26
CA THR A 19 -5.71 6.27 -4.72
C THR A 19 -4.26 6.34 -5.20
N GLN A 20 -3.45 7.22 -4.64
CA GLN A 20 -2.04 7.36 -4.99
C GLN A 20 -1.24 6.11 -4.62
N LEU A 21 -1.48 5.57 -3.42
CA LEU A 21 -0.77 4.36 -2.99
C LEU A 21 -1.14 3.17 -3.86
N ARG A 22 -2.40 3.01 -4.20
CA ARG A 22 -2.85 1.93 -5.10
C ARG A 22 -2.16 2.03 -6.46
N ARG A 23 -2.00 3.24 -6.97
CA ARG A 23 -1.31 3.45 -8.25
C ARG A 23 0.13 2.96 -8.17
N TRP A 24 0.84 3.26 -7.08
CA TRP A 24 2.20 2.78 -6.88
C TRP A 24 2.25 1.25 -6.82
N VAL A 25 1.31 0.64 -6.11
CA VAL A 25 1.22 -0.82 -6.01
C VAL A 25 0.99 -1.44 -7.40
N VAL A 26 0.11 -0.87 -8.19
CA VAL A 26 -0.19 -1.37 -9.54
C VAL A 26 1.04 -1.28 -10.45
N LEU A 27 1.83 -0.23 -10.33
CA LEU A 27 3.03 -0.04 -11.13
C LEU A 27 4.18 -0.96 -10.72
N CYS A 28 4.14 -1.50 -9.53
CA CYS A 28 5.18 -2.40 -9.03
C CYS A 28 4.72 -3.85 -9.16
N VAL A 29 5.00 -4.48 -10.31
CA VAL A 29 4.58 -5.86 -10.59
C VAL A 29 5.09 -6.85 -9.54
N PRO A 30 6.37 -6.83 -9.13
CA PRO A 30 6.84 -7.73 -8.08
C PRO A 30 6.05 -7.61 -6.77
N LEU A 31 5.66 -6.40 -6.40
CA LEU A 31 4.85 -6.18 -5.21
C LEU A 31 3.47 -6.79 -5.36
N GLN A 32 2.86 -6.66 -6.54
CA GLN A 32 1.55 -7.28 -6.80
C GLN A 32 1.61 -8.79 -6.60
N HIS A 33 2.63 -9.44 -7.13
CA HIS A 33 2.82 -10.88 -6.96
C HIS A 33 2.97 -11.25 -5.48
N ARG A 34 3.76 -10.47 -4.76
CA ARG A 34 3.96 -10.71 -3.33
C ARG A 34 2.67 -10.56 -2.53
N LEU A 35 1.89 -9.53 -2.84
CA LEU A 35 0.60 -9.31 -2.17
C LEU A 35 -0.40 -10.43 -2.47
N GLU A 36 -0.40 -10.95 -3.69
CA GLU A 36 -1.25 -12.10 -4.02
C GLU A 36 -0.89 -13.33 -3.19
N GLU A 37 0.41 -13.57 -2.99
CA GLU A 37 0.87 -14.66 -2.12
C GLU A 37 0.41 -14.48 -0.68
N LEU A 38 0.25 -13.24 -0.24
CA LEU A 38 -0.19 -12.89 1.10
C LEU A 38 -1.70 -12.72 1.22
N SER A 39 -2.44 -13.20 0.23
CA SER A 39 -3.91 -13.17 0.19
C SER A 39 -4.51 -11.75 0.15
N PHE A 40 -3.76 -10.81 -0.38
CA PHE A 40 -4.29 -9.47 -0.61
C PHE A 40 -5.33 -9.48 -1.74
N HIS A 41 -6.45 -8.79 -1.53
CA HIS A 41 -7.46 -8.67 -2.58
C HIS A 41 -7.99 -7.24 -2.66
N LYS A 42 -8.50 -6.90 -3.85
CA LYS A 42 -9.06 -5.59 -4.11
C LYS A 42 -10.25 -5.31 -3.19
N GLY A 43 -10.25 -4.14 -2.60
CA GLY A 43 -11.31 -3.76 -1.65
C GLY A 43 -10.99 -4.10 -0.20
N GLN A 44 -9.88 -4.75 0.07
CA GLN A 44 -9.44 -5.03 1.43
C GLN A 44 -9.20 -3.70 2.16
N ARG A 45 -9.83 -3.53 3.32
CA ARG A 45 -9.74 -2.28 4.07
C ARG A 45 -8.56 -2.21 5.01
N VAL A 46 -8.21 -3.33 5.61
CA VAL A 46 -7.14 -3.40 6.60
C VAL A 46 -6.05 -4.34 6.10
N LEU A 47 -4.82 -3.85 6.12
CA LEU A 47 -3.66 -4.66 5.73
C LEU A 47 -3.24 -5.57 6.89
N THR A 48 -2.87 -6.80 6.55
CA THR A 48 -2.21 -7.66 7.52
C THR A 48 -0.79 -7.16 7.75
N PRO A 49 -0.13 -7.49 8.87
CA PRO A 49 1.25 -7.11 9.10
C PRO A 49 2.21 -7.51 7.98
N LEU A 50 2.02 -8.70 7.41
CA LEU A 50 2.85 -9.18 6.30
C LEU A 50 2.65 -8.36 5.02
N GLN A 51 1.41 -7.99 4.73
CA GLN A 51 1.10 -7.15 3.58
C GLN A 51 1.70 -5.75 3.76
N HIS A 52 1.59 -5.19 4.95
CA HIS A 52 2.16 -3.90 5.27
C HIS A 52 3.68 -3.91 5.07
N GLU A 53 4.36 -4.93 5.60
CA GLU A 53 5.79 -5.09 5.42
C GLU A 53 6.20 -5.22 3.95
N ALA A 54 5.43 -5.95 3.17
CA ALA A 54 5.70 -6.11 1.74
C ALA A 54 5.64 -4.77 1.01
N ILE A 55 4.65 -3.96 1.30
CA ILE A 55 4.51 -2.64 0.68
C ILE A 55 5.69 -1.75 1.06
N VAL A 56 6.05 -1.71 2.32
CA VAL A 56 7.17 -0.90 2.80
C VAL A 56 8.49 -1.38 2.18
N GLU A 57 8.67 -2.68 2.05
CA GLU A 57 9.88 -3.26 1.46
C GLU A 57 10.06 -2.86 0.00
N PHE A 58 8.99 -2.87 -0.79
CA PHE A 58 9.05 -2.61 -2.23
C PHE A 58 8.97 -1.13 -2.58
N ILE A 59 8.21 -0.34 -1.84
CA ILE A 59 7.98 1.07 -2.13
C ILE A 59 8.91 1.98 -1.31
N GLY A 60 9.31 1.54 -0.13
CA GLY A 60 10.11 2.33 0.80
C GLY A 60 9.27 2.76 2.00
N GLU A 61 9.95 3.28 3.03
CA GLU A 61 9.27 3.70 4.23
C GLU A 61 8.54 5.04 4.05
N PRO A 62 7.37 5.20 4.71
CA PRO A 62 6.67 6.48 4.68
C PRO A 62 7.53 7.61 5.26
N GLY A 63 7.43 8.79 4.66
CA GLY A 63 8.12 9.96 5.16
C GLY A 63 9.52 10.19 4.62
N GLU A 64 10.00 9.33 3.75
CA GLU A 64 11.30 9.50 3.08
C GLU A 64 11.24 10.35 1.80
#